data_8ffe5b59dbe202d7707b14c80bf3cfd5
#
_entry.id   8ffe5b59dbe202d7707b14c80bf3cfd5
#
_cell.length_a   1.000
_cell.length_b   1.000
_cell.length_c   1.000
_cell.angle_alpha   90.00
_cell.angle_beta   90.00
_cell.angle_gamma   90.00
#
_symmetry.space_group_name_H-M   'P 1'
#
loop_
_entity.id
_entity.type
_entity.pdbx_description
1 polymer ?
#
loop_
_entity_poly.entity_id
_entity_poly.type
_entity_poly.pdbx_seq_one_letter_code
_entity_poly.pdbx_strand_id
1 'polypeptide(L)'
;EIKEQDPNTTVGAGSILGRAGLEKLYDSVLRGVDGGKQLEVDASGRPVAEVDRKHTVPGSNIHLTIDVNIQKAAEEAVKKELDQLRSSGATGAAVVALDPNTGAVLAMVSAPEFNPNWFAKGITSTQWNQLNNDKSHPFENKVIAGEYPPGSPFKIVTGTAALDLKKVTPDEMIFDSGKHWLIDKRNAEGEALGWLNFNRALAKSDNVYFYEMGNRLGIENIDTYAHYFGLGEKTGINLVGEAAGNVASPEYKRKVFDQDWYLGETFDAAIGQSFHLVTPLQMAVLLSQVANGGTRYQPYVVSRVDNPDGTPAEIFGPKNLGVLPVPKNIMDLIREGLRDVTSEGGTAGELFKGFPVAVAGKTGTAENAHGRDHGWFVAYA
;
A
#
# COMPACT_ATOMS: atom_id res chain seq x y z
N GLU A 1 29.86 -4.00 9.62
CA GLU A 1 28.38 -3.91 9.53
C GLU A 1 27.69 -5.27 9.70
N ILE A 2 28.13 -6.36 9.05
CA ILE A 2 27.46 -7.67 9.13
C ILE A 2 27.72 -8.36 10.48
N LYS A 3 28.94 -8.24 11.03
CA LYS A 3 29.31 -8.75 12.36
C LYS A 3 28.68 -7.99 13.52
N GLU A 4 28.23 -6.75 13.30
CA GLU A 4 27.53 -5.95 14.31
C GLU A 4 26.06 -6.36 14.47
N GLN A 5 25.45 -6.95 13.42
CA GLN A 5 24.04 -7.37 13.45
C GLN A 5 23.82 -8.78 14.03
N ASP A 6 24.81 -9.67 13.91
CA ASP A 6 24.77 -11.01 14.52
C ASP A 6 26.21 -11.50 14.79
N PRO A 7 26.70 -11.37 16.03
CA PRO A 7 28.04 -11.79 16.42
C PRO A 7 28.32 -13.29 16.22
N ASN A 8 27.29 -14.11 16.11
CA ASN A 8 27.41 -15.57 15.94
C ASN A 8 27.39 -15.99 14.46
N THR A 9 27.24 -15.04 13.53
CA THR A 9 27.17 -15.34 12.11
C THR A 9 28.55 -15.55 11.53
N THR A 10 28.88 -16.78 11.17
CA THR A 10 30.07 -17.12 10.35
C THR A 10 29.79 -16.81 8.88
N VAL A 11 29.92 -15.53 8.51
CA VAL A 11 29.85 -15.11 7.10
C VAL A 11 31.24 -15.23 6.52
N GLY A 12 31.46 -16.19 5.61
CA GLY A 12 32.69 -16.35 4.84
C GLY A 12 32.76 -15.47 3.61
N ALA A 13 33.95 -15.32 3.02
CA ALA A 13 34.09 -14.70 1.71
C ALA A 13 33.32 -15.54 0.68
N GLY A 14 32.39 -14.90 -0.06
CA GLY A 14 31.54 -15.56 -1.04
C GLY A 14 30.15 -16.01 -0.56
N SER A 15 29.82 -15.83 0.73
CA SER A 15 28.46 -16.09 1.24
C SER A 15 27.44 -15.16 0.56
N ILE A 16 26.30 -15.74 0.19
CA ILE A 16 25.14 -14.98 -0.32
C ILE A 16 24.31 -14.50 0.88
N LEU A 17 23.98 -13.21 0.88
CA LEU A 17 23.25 -12.56 1.97
C LEU A 17 22.01 -11.86 1.45
N GLY A 18 20.90 -11.97 2.16
CA GLY A 18 19.69 -11.20 1.92
C GLY A 18 19.92 -9.70 2.20
N ARG A 19 19.64 -8.83 1.22
CA ARG A 19 19.87 -7.38 1.33
C ARG A 19 18.59 -6.56 1.29
N ALA A 20 17.50 -7.13 0.80
CA ALA A 20 16.20 -6.46 0.68
C ALA A 20 15.04 -7.44 0.86
N GLY A 21 13.86 -6.94 1.12
CA GLY A 21 12.62 -7.68 1.18
C GLY A 21 12.66 -8.88 2.12
N LEU A 22 12.05 -9.96 1.71
CA LEU A 22 11.97 -11.22 2.47
C LEU A 22 13.34 -11.87 2.67
N GLU A 23 14.22 -11.79 1.68
CA GLU A 23 15.57 -12.35 1.80
C GLU A 23 16.37 -11.68 2.94
N LYS A 24 16.21 -10.36 3.13
CA LYS A 24 16.84 -9.65 4.26
C LYS A 24 16.19 -10.00 5.60
N LEU A 25 14.86 -10.04 5.64
CA LEU A 25 14.12 -10.30 6.87
C LEU A 25 14.34 -11.72 7.39
N TYR A 26 14.41 -12.69 6.47
CA TYR A 26 14.55 -14.12 6.80
C TYR A 26 15.96 -14.67 6.48
N ASP A 27 16.97 -13.80 6.31
CA ASP A 27 18.34 -14.22 5.95
C ASP A 27 18.89 -15.31 6.89
N SER A 28 18.70 -15.17 8.19
CA SER A 28 19.20 -16.11 9.19
C SER A 28 18.61 -17.52 9.06
N VAL A 29 17.39 -17.65 8.56
CA VAL A 29 16.72 -18.95 8.36
C VAL A 29 16.87 -19.48 6.95
N LEU A 30 16.94 -18.61 5.95
CA LEU A 30 17.08 -19.00 4.54
C LEU A 30 18.50 -19.44 4.19
N ARG A 31 19.52 -18.85 4.82
CA ARG A 31 20.93 -19.03 4.46
C ARG A 31 21.50 -20.41 4.78
N GLY A 32 21.01 -21.08 5.82
CA GLY A 32 21.60 -22.31 6.30
C GLY A 32 22.97 -22.13 6.96
N VAL A 33 23.71 -23.20 7.09
CA VAL A 33 25.06 -23.23 7.70
C VAL A 33 26.05 -23.87 6.75
N ASP A 34 27.10 -23.12 6.43
CA ASP A 34 28.19 -23.63 5.60
C ASP A 34 28.95 -24.77 6.30
N GLY A 35 29.24 -25.81 5.54
CA GLY A 35 30.12 -26.87 5.97
C GLY A 35 31.60 -26.48 5.85
N GLY A 36 32.45 -27.30 6.38
CA GLY A 36 33.90 -27.13 6.29
C GLY A 36 34.65 -28.43 6.48
N LYS A 37 35.87 -28.48 5.96
CA LYS A 37 36.80 -29.55 6.23
C LYS A 37 38.06 -28.97 6.83
N GLN A 38 38.51 -29.57 7.90
CA GLN A 38 39.80 -29.29 8.48
C GLN A 38 40.79 -30.34 7.92
N LEU A 39 41.78 -29.86 7.18
CA LEU A 39 42.77 -30.72 6.56
C LEU A 39 44.12 -30.52 7.24
N GLU A 40 44.77 -31.65 7.55
CA GLU A 40 46.18 -31.66 7.87
C GLU A 40 46.97 -31.53 6.56
N VAL A 41 47.99 -30.68 6.52
CA VAL A 41 48.82 -30.44 5.35
C VAL A 41 50.29 -30.74 5.68
N ASP A 42 51.03 -31.24 4.68
CA ASP A 42 52.49 -31.40 4.76
C ASP A 42 53.22 -30.03 4.72
N ALA A 43 54.53 -30.06 4.86
CA ALA A 43 55.37 -28.85 4.81
C ALA A 43 55.32 -28.11 3.46
N SER A 44 54.72 -28.71 2.44
CA SER A 44 54.51 -28.13 1.11
C SER A 44 53.06 -27.63 0.93
N GLY A 45 52.22 -27.69 1.98
CA GLY A 45 50.81 -27.27 1.91
C GLY A 45 49.88 -28.29 1.22
N ARG A 46 50.30 -29.52 0.98
CA ARG A 46 49.47 -30.57 0.40
C ARG A 46 48.62 -31.26 1.45
N PRO A 47 47.32 -31.49 1.20
CA PRO A 47 46.49 -32.26 2.12
C PRO A 47 47.00 -33.66 2.36
N VAL A 48 47.18 -34.08 3.62
CA VAL A 48 47.61 -35.38 4.06
C VAL A 48 46.51 -36.20 4.68
N ALA A 49 45.66 -35.52 5.48
CA ALA A 49 44.53 -36.18 6.16
C ALA A 49 43.38 -35.18 6.35
N GLU A 50 42.13 -35.67 6.41
CA GLU A 50 40.97 -34.94 6.91
C GLU A 50 40.87 -35.17 8.41
N VAL A 51 41.02 -34.08 9.19
CA VAL A 51 41.05 -34.15 10.68
C VAL A 51 39.64 -34.00 11.22
N ASP A 52 38.83 -33.13 10.61
CA ASP A 52 37.47 -32.87 11.01
C ASP A 52 36.59 -32.43 9.84
N ARG A 53 35.29 -32.67 9.95
CA ARG A 53 34.30 -32.29 8.93
C ARG A 53 33.06 -31.70 9.61
N LYS A 54 32.79 -30.43 9.37
CA LYS A 54 31.52 -29.79 9.68
C LYS A 54 30.56 -30.05 8.52
N HIS A 55 29.41 -30.69 8.78
CA HIS A 55 28.38 -30.90 7.77
C HIS A 55 27.66 -29.61 7.43
N THR A 56 27.24 -29.48 6.18
CA THR A 56 26.33 -28.41 5.76
C THR A 56 24.94 -28.62 6.35
N VAL A 57 24.28 -27.53 6.73
CA VAL A 57 22.87 -27.54 7.07
C VAL A 57 22.14 -26.68 6.05
N PRO A 58 21.17 -27.22 5.27
CA PRO A 58 20.38 -26.43 4.35
C PRO A 58 19.61 -25.35 5.06
N GLY A 59 19.28 -24.26 4.35
CA GLY A 59 18.37 -23.25 4.87
C GLY A 59 16.92 -23.74 4.91
N SER A 60 16.12 -23.07 5.68
CA SER A 60 14.67 -23.29 5.79
C SER A 60 13.93 -22.84 4.53
N ASN A 61 12.68 -23.30 4.38
CA ASN A 61 11.78 -22.87 3.33
C ASN A 61 10.76 -21.88 3.87
N ILE A 62 10.47 -20.81 3.13
CA ILE A 62 9.38 -19.92 3.46
C ILE A 62 8.23 -20.10 2.46
N HIS A 63 7.00 -20.16 3.00
CA HIS A 63 5.77 -20.23 2.23
C HIS A 63 5.09 -18.87 2.28
N LEU A 64 4.79 -18.33 1.12
CA LEU A 64 4.15 -17.03 1.00
C LEU A 64 2.63 -17.16 0.93
N THR A 65 1.94 -16.07 1.21
CA THR A 65 0.49 -15.92 0.98
C THR A 65 0.18 -15.57 -0.47
N ILE A 66 1.19 -15.21 -1.25
CA ILE A 66 1.05 -14.80 -2.65
C ILE A 66 0.44 -15.93 -3.49
N ASP A 67 -0.66 -15.62 -4.18
CA ASP A 67 -1.20 -16.47 -5.23
C ASP A 67 -0.50 -16.13 -6.55
N VAL A 68 0.20 -17.09 -7.11
CA VAL A 68 1.03 -16.90 -8.32
C VAL A 68 0.21 -16.47 -9.54
N ASN A 69 -1.07 -16.85 -9.62
CA ASN A 69 -1.91 -16.50 -10.76
C ASN A 69 -2.40 -15.04 -10.62
N ILE A 70 -2.78 -14.62 -9.41
CA ILE A 70 -3.15 -13.24 -9.13
C ILE A 70 -1.95 -12.32 -9.32
N GLN A 71 -0.77 -12.73 -8.81
CA GLN A 71 0.48 -11.98 -8.96
C GLN A 71 0.82 -11.75 -10.45
N LYS A 72 0.84 -12.82 -11.26
CA LYS A 72 1.12 -12.71 -12.69
C LYS A 72 0.11 -11.85 -13.44
N ALA A 73 -1.19 -12.00 -13.14
CA ALA A 73 -2.22 -11.16 -13.75
C ALA A 73 -2.01 -9.68 -13.42
N ALA A 74 -1.63 -9.36 -12.17
CA ALA A 74 -1.33 -8.00 -11.75
C ALA A 74 -0.07 -7.45 -12.44
N GLU A 75 1.00 -8.24 -12.55
CA GLU A 75 2.24 -7.85 -13.26
C GLU A 75 1.98 -7.56 -14.74
N GLU A 76 1.23 -8.43 -15.42
CA GLU A 76 0.86 -8.24 -16.83
C GLU A 76 0.00 -6.99 -17.03
N ALA A 77 -0.98 -6.75 -16.15
CA ALA A 77 -1.82 -5.57 -16.18
C ALA A 77 -1.02 -4.29 -15.96
N VAL A 78 -0.14 -4.26 -14.96
CA VAL A 78 0.74 -3.11 -14.67
C VAL A 78 1.66 -2.83 -15.84
N LYS A 79 2.29 -3.86 -16.41
CA LYS A 79 3.19 -3.71 -17.57
C LYS A 79 2.45 -3.11 -18.75
N LYS A 80 1.27 -3.66 -19.08
CA LYS A 80 0.44 -3.19 -20.19
C LYS A 80 0.05 -1.71 -19.99
N GLU A 81 -0.38 -1.35 -18.80
CA GLU A 81 -0.82 0.02 -18.50
C GLU A 81 0.34 1.01 -18.53
N LEU A 82 1.49 0.66 -17.93
CA LEU A 82 2.68 1.51 -18.00
C LEU A 82 3.19 1.71 -19.44
N ASP A 83 3.14 0.67 -20.28
CA ASP A 83 3.54 0.79 -21.68
C ASP A 83 2.60 1.74 -22.45
N GLN A 84 1.30 1.75 -22.14
CA GLN A 84 0.33 2.67 -22.72
C GLN A 84 0.53 4.12 -22.23
N LEU A 85 0.79 4.30 -20.94
CA LEU A 85 0.90 5.61 -20.30
C LEU A 85 2.32 6.22 -20.36
N ARG A 86 3.30 5.53 -20.91
CA ARG A 86 4.68 6.02 -21.02
C ARG A 86 4.77 7.35 -21.77
N SER A 87 4.04 7.49 -22.87
CA SER A 87 3.97 8.76 -23.64
C SER A 87 3.33 9.89 -22.83
N SER A 88 2.49 9.56 -21.87
CA SER A 88 1.88 10.51 -20.94
C SER A 88 2.74 10.84 -19.73
N GLY A 89 3.95 10.25 -19.63
CA GLY A 89 4.92 10.53 -18.57
C GLY A 89 4.77 9.67 -17.31
N ALA A 90 4.02 8.57 -17.35
CA ALA A 90 3.96 7.61 -16.26
C ALA A 90 5.33 6.94 -16.06
N THR A 91 5.85 6.97 -14.82
CA THR A 91 7.17 6.43 -14.47
C THR A 91 7.11 5.18 -13.61
N GLY A 92 5.97 4.90 -12.99
CA GLY A 92 5.82 3.74 -12.12
C GLY A 92 4.37 3.43 -11.79
N ALA A 93 4.16 2.22 -11.27
CA ALA A 93 2.86 1.78 -10.78
C ALA A 93 3.03 0.80 -9.61
N ALA A 94 1.99 0.67 -8.80
CA ALA A 94 1.92 -0.29 -7.71
C ALA A 94 0.55 -0.94 -7.66
N VAL A 95 0.51 -2.25 -7.40
CA VAL A 95 -0.72 -3.01 -7.15
C VAL A 95 -0.53 -3.87 -5.92
N VAL A 96 -1.53 -3.91 -5.07
CA VAL A 96 -1.60 -4.84 -3.94
C VAL A 96 -3.00 -5.42 -3.83
N ALA A 97 -3.07 -6.73 -3.63
CA ALA A 97 -4.31 -7.46 -3.36
C ALA A 97 -4.21 -8.14 -1.99
N LEU A 98 -5.24 -7.95 -1.17
CA LEU A 98 -5.37 -8.54 0.16
C LEU A 98 -6.62 -9.43 0.24
N ASP A 99 -6.53 -10.50 1.01
CA ASP A 99 -7.73 -11.12 1.55
C ASP A 99 -8.28 -10.24 2.70
N PRO A 100 -9.47 -9.66 2.54
CA PRO A 100 -10.00 -8.71 3.52
C PRO A 100 -10.32 -9.36 4.87
N ASN A 101 -10.49 -10.69 4.93
CA ASN A 101 -10.87 -11.42 6.14
C ASN A 101 -9.67 -11.94 6.94
N THR A 102 -8.48 -11.90 6.36
CA THR A 102 -7.27 -12.44 7.01
C THR A 102 -6.09 -11.47 7.04
N GLY A 103 -6.03 -10.52 6.10
CA GLY A 103 -4.89 -9.65 5.86
C GLY A 103 -3.77 -10.32 5.05
N ALA A 104 -3.99 -11.54 4.52
CA ALA A 104 -3.03 -12.20 3.66
C ALA A 104 -2.82 -11.42 2.36
N VAL A 105 -1.57 -11.15 2.00
CA VAL A 105 -1.22 -10.48 0.75
C VAL A 105 -1.25 -11.52 -0.37
N LEU A 106 -2.17 -11.38 -1.31
CA LEU A 106 -2.35 -12.29 -2.44
C LEU A 106 -1.52 -11.89 -3.66
N ALA A 107 -1.25 -10.60 -3.82
CA ALA A 107 -0.35 -10.07 -4.84
C ALA A 107 0.27 -8.75 -4.37
N MET A 108 1.50 -8.49 -4.79
CA MET A 108 2.23 -7.24 -4.53
C MET A 108 3.14 -6.93 -5.72
N VAL A 109 2.82 -5.88 -6.46
CA VAL A 109 3.56 -5.43 -7.64
C VAL A 109 4.05 -4.01 -7.46
N SER A 110 5.34 -3.79 -7.69
CA SER A 110 5.96 -2.46 -7.69
C SER A 110 6.78 -2.32 -8.97
N ALA A 111 6.35 -1.47 -9.87
CA ALA A 111 7.01 -1.28 -11.16
C ALA A 111 7.60 0.15 -11.30
N PRO A 112 8.71 0.29 -12.06
CA PRO A 112 9.49 -0.79 -12.64
C PRO A 112 10.22 -1.61 -11.57
N GLU A 113 10.46 -2.87 -11.89
CA GLU A 113 11.23 -3.80 -11.06
C GLU A 113 12.68 -3.91 -11.53
N PHE A 114 13.51 -4.55 -10.73
CA PHE A 114 14.88 -4.93 -11.12
C PHE A 114 15.05 -6.44 -11.08
N ASN A 115 16.03 -6.95 -11.84
CA ASN A 115 16.35 -8.38 -11.82
C ASN A 115 17.23 -8.72 -10.60
N PRO A 116 16.72 -9.42 -9.57
CA PRO A 116 17.49 -9.76 -8.36
C PRO A 116 18.68 -10.70 -8.66
N ASN A 117 18.62 -11.47 -9.76
CA ASN A 117 19.71 -12.37 -10.15
C ASN A 117 21.00 -11.64 -10.55
N TRP A 118 20.94 -10.35 -10.85
CA TRP A 118 22.15 -9.54 -11.08
C TRP A 118 23.00 -9.47 -9.82
N PHE A 119 22.37 -9.45 -8.64
CA PHE A 119 23.06 -9.37 -7.34
C PHE A 119 23.66 -10.72 -6.92
N ALA A 120 22.98 -11.82 -7.18
CA ALA A 120 23.44 -13.18 -6.82
C ALA A 120 24.76 -13.57 -7.48
N LYS A 121 25.03 -13.03 -8.69
CA LYS A 121 26.25 -13.30 -9.46
C LYS A 121 27.28 -12.17 -9.41
N GLY A 122 26.99 -11.09 -8.69
CA GLY A 122 27.75 -9.85 -8.70
C GLY A 122 27.26 -8.89 -9.78
N ILE A 123 26.70 -7.76 -9.33
CA ILE A 123 26.21 -6.69 -10.23
C ILE A 123 27.39 -5.92 -10.83
N THR A 124 27.34 -5.61 -12.12
CA THR A 124 28.33 -4.74 -12.77
C THR A 124 28.12 -3.27 -12.39
N SER A 125 29.17 -2.45 -12.44
CA SER A 125 29.07 -1.00 -12.20
C SER A 125 28.08 -0.33 -13.15
N THR A 126 27.97 -0.80 -14.40
CA THR A 126 27.01 -0.27 -15.37
C THR A 126 25.56 -0.56 -14.94
N GLN A 127 25.25 -1.80 -14.58
CA GLN A 127 23.91 -2.20 -14.08
C GLN A 127 23.54 -1.46 -12.81
N TRP A 128 24.48 -1.35 -11.87
CA TRP A 128 24.29 -0.59 -10.62
C TRP A 128 23.95 0.87 -10.90
N ASN A 129 24.77 1.55 -11.75
CA ASN A 129 24.54 2.93 -12.09
C ASN A 129 23.22 3.14 -12.84
N GLN A 130 22.82 2.20 -13.70
CA GLN A 130 21.54 2.24 -14.38
C GLN A 130 20.39 2.24 -13.38
N LEU A 131 20.37 1.30 -12.42
CA LEU A 131 19.31 1.19 -11.42
C LEU A 131 19.31 2.35 -10.41
N ASN A 132 20.51 2.74 -9.96
CA ASN A 132 20.64 3.77 -8.92
C ASN A 132 20.30 5.19 -9.41
N ASN A 133 20.50 5.46 -10.70
CA ASN A 133 20.19 6.76 -11.30
C ASN A 133 18.84 6.80 -12.02
N ASP A 134 18.09 5.69 -11.99
CA ASP A 134 16.77 5.63 -12.59
C ASP A 134 15.77 6.43 -11.75
N LYS A 135 15.18 7.46 -12.37
CA LYS A 135 14.20 8.36 -11.72
C LYS A 135 12.88 7.67 -11.35
N SER A 136 12.67 6.46 -11.86
CA SER A 136 11.51 5.64 -11.48
C SER A 136 11.71 4.84 -10.20
N HIS A 137 12.91 4.95 -9.58
CA HIS A 137 13.25 4.32 -8.29
C HIS A 137 12.93 2.81 -8.22
N PRO A 138 13.56 1.95 -9.06
CA PRO A 138 13.24 0.53 -9.13
C PRO A 138 13.56 -0.24 -7.83
N PHE A 139 14.43 0.30 -6.96
CA PHE A 139 14.73 -0.31 -5.65
C PHE A 139 13.65 -0.07 -4.60
N GLU A 140 12.77 0.90 -4.83
CA GLU A 140 11.69 1.21 -3.91
C GLU A 140 10.51 0.26 -4.11
N ASN A 141 10.09 -0.41 -3.05
CA ASN A 141 8.80 -1.09 -3.05
C ASN A 141 7.68 -0.06 -2.85
N LYS A 142 7.15 0.45 -3.96
CA LYS A 142 6.13 1.50 -3.97
C LYS A 142 4.85 1.12 -3.25
N VAL A 143 4.60 -0.19 -3.05
CA VAL A 143 3.41 -0.67 -2.33
C VAL A 143 3.47 -0.29 -0.85
N ILE A 144 4.65 -0.38 -0.23
CA ILE A 144 4.84 -0.19 1.21
C ILE A 144 5.62 1.07 1.58
N ALA A 145 6.42 1.61 0.64
CA ALA A 145 7.31 2.75 0.88
C ALA A 145 6.92 4.00 0.09
N GLY A 146 6.23 3.87 -1.05
CA GLY A 146 5.77 5.00 -1.83
C GLY A 146 4.62 5.71 -1.11
N GLU A 147 4.81 6.99 -0.82
CA GLU A 147 3.83 7.83 -0.13
C GLU A 147 3.22 8.83 -1.13
N TYR A 148 1.91 8.74 -1.33
CA TYR A 148 1.18 9.51 -2.33
C TYR A 148 -0.06 10.15 -1.73
N PRO A 149 -0.49 11.34 -2.18
CA PRO A 149 -1.81 11.86 -1.85
C PRO A 149 -2.88 10.86 -2.29
N PRO A 150 -3.83 10.48 -1.41
CA PRO A 150 -4.85 9.50 -1.76
C PRO A 150 -5.90 10.03 -2.75
N GLY A 151 -6.13 11.34 -2.79
CA GLY A 151 -7.20 11.93 -3.59
C GLY A 151 -8.57 11.36 -3.23
N SER A 152 -9.46 11.25 -4.21
CA SER A 152 -10.85 10.85 -4.00
C SER A 152 -11.12 9.52 -3.28
N PRO A 153 -10.25 8.50 -3.26
CA PRO A 153 -10.38 7.37 -2.33
C PRO A 153 -10.51 7.76 -0.85
N PHE A 154 -9.92 8.88 -0.44
CA PHE A 154 -10.05 9.39 0.93
C PHE A 154 -11.49 9.84 1.28
N LYS A 155 -12.35 10.08 0.29
CA LYS A 155 -13.79 10.38 0.50
C LYS A 155 -14.53 9.26 1.23
N ILE A 156 -13.96 8.04 1.26
CA ILE A 156 -14.44 6.94 2.11
C ILE A 156 -14.33 7.34 3.58
N VAL A 157 -13.20 7.90 3.99
CA VAL A 157 -12.95 8.37 5.36
C VAL A 157 -13.87 9.54 5.71
N THR A 158 -13.86 10.58 4.88
CA THR A 158 -14.67 11.79 5.07
C THR A 158 -16.16 11.47 5.09
N GLY A 159 -16.62 10.60 4.18
CA GLY A 159 -18.02 10.19 4.10
C GLY A 159 -18.43 9.37 5.31
N THR A 160 -17.60 8.46 5.77
CA THR A 160 -17.84 7.69 6.99
C THR A 160 -17.98 8.61 8.20
N ALA A 161 -17.04 9.55 8.38
CA ALA A 161 -17.08 10.53 9.45
C ALA A 161 -18.36 11.40 9.41
N ALA A 162 -18.73 11.88 8.22
CA ALA A 162 -19.89 12.74 8.04
C ALA A 162 -21.22 12.05 8.39
N LEU A 163 -21.37 10.80 7.98
CA LEU A 163 -22.56 10.00 8.27
C LEU A 163 -22.61 9.59 9.75
N ASP A 164 -21.50 9.11 10.31
CA ASP A 164 -21.45 8.63 11.70
C ASP A 164 -21.66 9.76 12.71
N LEU A 165 -21.03 10.91 12.49
CA LEU A 165 -21.21 12.12 13.30
C LEU A 165 -22.50 12.88 12.97
N LYS A 166 -23.36 12.34 12.10
CA LYS A 166 -24.64 12.94 11.69
C LYS A 166 -24.49 14.37 11.17
N LYS A 167 -23.38 14.66 10.49
CA LYS A 167 -23.15 15.93 9.80
C LYS A 167 -23.94 16.02 8.50
N VAL A 168 -24.38 14.88 8.00
CA VAL A 168 -25.25 14.70 6.84
C VAL A 168 -26.12 13.46 7.05
N THR A 169 -27.33 13.45 6.51
CA THR A 169 -28.13 12.23 6.36
C THR A 169 -27.98 11.64 4.96
N PRO A 170 -28.18 10.32 4.77
CA PRO A 170 -28.03 9.69 3.45
C PRO A 170 -28.87 10.35 2.35
N ASP A 171 -30.07 10.82 2.71
CA ASP A 171 -31.06 11.40 1.79
C ASP A 171 -30.97 12.92 1.67
N GLU A 172 -30.11 13.57 2.45
CA GLU A 172 -29.94 15.02 2.38
C GLU A 172 -29.39 15.41 1.02
N MET A 173 -30.12 16.31 0.35
CA MET A 173 -29.74 16.83 -0.97
C MET A 173 -28.92 18.10 -0.81
N ILE A 174 -27.72 18.10 -1.39
CA ILE A 174 -26.84 19.27 -1.48
C ILE A 174 -26.70 19.65 -2.95
N PHE A 175 -26.79 20.96 -3.23
CA PHE A 175 -26.71 21.49 -4.59
C PHE A 175 -25.26 21.78 -4.97
N ASP A 176 -24.77 21.07 -5.98
CA ASP A 176 -23.51 21.37 -6.63
C ASP A 176 -23.72 22.27 -7.85
N SER A 177 -23.19 23.48 -7.77
CA SER A 177 -23.16 24.47 -8.85
C SER A 177 -21.85 24.42 -9.67
N GLY A 178 -21.00 23.41 -9.45
CA GLY A 178 -19.64 23.35 -9.98
C GLY A 178 -18.59 24.04 -9.11
N LYS A 179 -19.04 24.78 -8.07
CA LYS A 179 -18.21 25.55 -7.16
C LYS A 179 -18.79 25.55 -5.76
N HIS A 180 -17.93 25.45 -4.73
CA HIS A 180 -18.37 25.55 -3.34
C HIS A 180 -18.78 27.00 -2.98
N TRP A 181 -19.88 27.16 -2.24
CA TRP A 181 -20.50 28.45 -1.96
C TRP A 181 -19.65 29.37 -1.07
N LEU A 182 -18.80 28.80 -0.19
CA LEU A 182 -17.99 29.57 0.76
C LEU A 182 -16.61 29.94 0.21
N ILE A 183 -16.00 29.09 -0.62
CA ILE A 183 -14.64 29.28 -1.13
C ILE A 183 -14.55 28.96 -2.62
N ASP A 184 -13.52 29.48 -3.27
CA ASP A 184 -13.29 29.22 -4.71
C ASP A 184 -12.61 27.86 -4.95
N LYS A 185 -13.33 26.79 -4.58
CA LYS A 185 -12.95 25.41 -4.89
C LYS A 185 -14.03 24.74 -5.72
N ARG A 186 -13.61 23.94 -6.69
CA ARG A 186 -14.46 23.44 -7.79
C ARG A 186 -14.32 21.94 -7.96
N ASN A 187 -15.26 21.34 -8.68
CA ASN A 187 -15.08 20.00 -9.22
C ASN A 187 -13.93 19.97 -10.22
N ALA A 188 -13.36 18.78 -10.42
CA ALA A 188 -12.50 18.51 -11.54
C ALA A 188 -13.25 18.92 -12.84
N GLU A 189 -12.56 19.59 -13.77
CA GLU A 189 -13.14 20.06 -15.02
C GLU A 189 -14.26 21.11 -14.88
N GLY A 190 -14.61 21.53 -13.65
CA GLY A 190 -15.62 22.56 -13.39
C GLY A 190 -17.07 22.12 -13.64
N GLU A 191 -17.32 20.82 -13.67
CA GLU A 191 -18.67 20.27 -13.83
C GLU A 191 -19.60 20.70 -12.69
N ALA A 192 -20.88 20.99 -13.03
CA ALA A 192 -21.97 21.23 -12.09
C ALA A 192 -22.94 20.05 -12.14
N LEU A 193 -23.03 19.27 -11.05
CA LEU A 193 -23.80 18.02 -11.01
C LEU A 193 -25.22 18.21 -10.44
N GLY A 194 -25.56 19.41 -9.99
CA GLY A 194 -26.90 19.73 -9.50
C GLY A 194 -27.17 19.15 -8.09
N TRP A 195 -28.39 18.69 -7.86
CA TRP A 195 -28.77 18.13 -6.57
C TRP A 195 -28.27 16.70 -6.39
N LEU A 196 -27.48 16.47 -5.35
CA LEU A 196 -26.89 15.16 -5.01
C LEU A 196 -27.18 14.79 -3.57
N ASN A 197 -27.53 13.53 -3.36
CA ASN A 197 -27.48 12.88 -2.05
C ASN A 197 -26.10 12.23 -1.83
N PHE A 198 -25.88 11.63 -0.66
CA PHE A 198 -24.59 11.05 -0.30
C PHE A 198 -24.10 9.99 -1.30
N ASN A 199 -24.95 8.99 -1.62
CA ASN A 199 -24.56 7.90 -2.53
C ASN A 199 -24.20 8.42 -3.92
N ARG A 200 -25.00 9.34 -4.45
CA ARG A 200 -24.76 9.93 -5.77
C ARG A 200 -23.48 10.77 -5.79
N ALA A 201 -23.22 11.55 -4.73
CA ALA A 201 -21.99 12.32 -4.59
C ALA A 201 -20.75 11.42 -4.53
N LEU A 202 -20.81 10.29 -3.79
CA LEU A 202 -19.72 9.32 -3.73
C LEU A 202 -19.51 8.62 -5.08
N ALA A 203 -20.59 8.21 -5.76
CA ALA A 203 -20.58 7.56 -7.06
C ALA A 203 -20.01 8.45 -8.18
N LYS A 204 -20.33 9.73 -8.15
CA LYS A 204 -19.83 10.74 -9.09
C LYS A 204 -18.48 11.34 -8.67
N SER A 205 -18.01 11.00 -7.49
CA SER A 205 -16.77 11.57 -6.94
C SER A 205 -16.82 13.11 -6.82
N ASP A 206 -17.99 13.67 -6.51
CA ASP A 206 -18.22 15.10 -6.42
C ASP A 206 -17.32 15.77 -5.37
N ASN A 207 -16.53 16.76 -5.76
CA ASN A 207 -15.66 17.48 -4.83
C ASN A 207 -16.45 18.51 -4.02
N VAL A 208 -17.40 19.20 -4.63
CA VAL A 208 -18.18 20.27 -3.98
C VAL A 208 -18.97 19.72 -2.79
N TYR A 209 -19.59 18.54 -2.97
CA TYR A 209 -20.24 17.82 -1.87
C TYR A 209 -19.28 17.52 -0.73
N PHE A 210 -18.10 16.97 -1.05
CA PHE A 210 -17.12 16.58 -0.03
C PHE A 210 -16.36 17.78 0.56
N TYR A 211 -16.25 18.90 -0.11
CA TYR A 211 -15.84 20.17 0.49
C TYR A 211 -16.84 20.60 1.58
N GLU A 212 -18.16 20.52 1.31
CA GLU A 212 -19.17 20.80 2.32
C GLU A 212 -19.09 19.82 3.49
N MET A 213 -18.79 18.55 3.26
CA MET A 213 -18.52 17.61 4.37
C MET A 213 -17.31 18.03 5.18
N GLY A 214 -16.23 18.48 4.55
CA GLY A 214 -15.06 19.03 5.23
C GLY A 214 -15.40 20.25 6.09
N ASN A 215 -16.21 21.16 5.55
CA ASN A 215 -16.70 22.33 6.26
C ASN A 215 -17.51 21.97 7.53
N ARG A 216 -18.38 20.97 7.42
CA ARG A 216 -19.21 20.52 8.55
C ARG A 216 -18.47 19.68 9.59
N LEU A 217 -17.46 18.95 9.18
CA LEU A 217 -16.65 18.08 10.03
C LEU A 217 -15.58 18.85 10.81
N GLY A 218 -14.86 19.73 10.14
CA GLY A 218 -13.59 20.26 10.63
C GLY A 218 -12.45 19.26 10.50
N ILE A 219 -11.23 19.76 10.59
CA ILE A 219 -10.02 18.92 10.36
C ILE A 219 -9.83 17.89 11.47
N GLU A 220 -10.16 18.18 12.70
CA GLU A 220 -9.98 17.29 13.84
C GLU A 220 -10.80 16.00 13.71
N ASN A 221 -12.03 16.08 13.18
CA ASN A 221 -12.84 14.89 12.92
C ASN A 221 -12.32 14.09 11.73
N ILE A 222 -11.84 14.76 10.68
CA ILE A 222 -11.23 14.11 9.52
C ILE A 222 -9.96 13.34 9.96
N ASP A 223 -9.10 13.97 10.74
CA ASP A 223 -7.89 13.38 11.32
C ASP A 223 -8.23 12.14 12.18
N THR A 224 -9.18 12.28 13.09
CA THR A 224 -9.63 11.19 13.96
C THR A 224 -10.08 9.96 13.15
N TYR A 225 -10.93 10.15 12.14
CA TYR A 225 -11.42 9.03 11.33
C TYR A 225 -10.35 8.46 10.41
N ALA A 226 -9.40 9.26 9.93
CA ALA A 226 -8.25 8.77 9.20
C ALA A 226 -7.42 7.79 10.04
N HIS A 227 -7.17 8.13 11.30
CA HIS A 227 -6.49 7.25 12.26
C HIS A 227 -7.33 6.02 12.63
N TYR A 228 -8.64 6.11 12.73
CA TYR A 228 -9.51 4.93 12.91
C TYR A 228 -9.33 3.93 11.78
N PHE A 229 -9.17 4.38 10.55
CA PHE A 229 -8.85 3.52 9.40
C PHE A 229 -7.39 3.06 9.35
N GLY A 230 -6.52 3.52 10.27
CA GLY A 230 -5.11 3.14 10.34
C GLY A 230 -4.21 3.92 9.37
N LEU A 231 -4.63 5.09 8.90
CA LEU A 231 -3.77 5.99 8.13
C LEU A 231 -2.84 6.79 9.06
N GLY A 232 -1.68 7.20 8.55
CA GLY A 232 -0.67 7.92 9.32
C GLY A 232 0.18 7.03 10.24
N GLU A 233 0.01 5.71 10.17
CA GLU A 233 0.80 4.73 10.90
C GLU A 233 1.15 3.53 10.02
N LYS A 234 2.20 2.80 10.38
CA LYS A 234 2.57 1.56 9.69
C LYS A 234 1.49 0.51 9.84
N THR A 235 1.19 -0.24 8.78
CA THR A 235 0.24 -1.36 8.85
C THR A 235 0.78 -2.54 9.65
N GLY A 236 2.10 -2.59 9.85
CA GLY A 236 2.81 -3.64 10.54
C GLY A 236 3.05 -4.88 9.69
N ILE A 237 3.03 -4.74 8.36
CA ILE A 237 3.41 -5.84 7.47
C ILE A 237 4.81 -6.35 7.81
N ASN A 238 5.01 -7.64 7.74
CA ASN A 238 6.31 -8.27 7.99
C ASN A 238 7.27 -8.09 6.80
N LEU A 239 7.55 -6.83 6.45
CA LEU A 239 8.53 -6.42 5.45
C LEU A 239 9.35 -5.22 5.94
N VAL A 240 10.56 -5.10 5.44
CA VAL A 240 11.45 -3.98 5.78
C VAL A 240 11.16 -2.78 4.89
N GLY A 241 11.20 -1.57 5.46
CA GLY A 241 11.10 -0.32 4.69
C GLY A 241 9.69 0.22 4.54
N GLU A 242 8.73 -0.26 5.33
CA GLU A 242 7.37 0.29 5.35
C GLU A 242 7.36 1.75 5.82
N ALA A 243 6.70 2.63 5.05
CA ALA A 243 6.44 4.01 5.40
C ALA A 243 5.14 4.14 6.22
N ALA A 244 5.09 5.17 7.07
CA ALA A 244 3.92 5.43 7.92
C ALA A 244 2.84 6.27 7.23
N GLY A 245 3.19 6.96 6.14
CA GLY A 245 2.31 7.98 5.60
C GLY A 245 2.21 9.20 6.50
N ASN A 246 1.28 10.07 6.18
CA ASN A 246 0.94 11.24 6.98
C ASN A 246 -0.54 11.56 6.89
N VAL A 247 -1.16 11.91 8.00
CA VAL A 247 -2.50 12.48 8.05
C VAL A 247 -2.39 13.99 8.22
N ALA A 248 -3.12 14.73 7.38
CA ALA A 248 -3.14 16.18 7.43
C ALA A 248 -3.74 16.67 8.75
N SER A 249 -2.99 17.50 9.49
CA SER A 249 -3.45 18.08 10.75
C SER A 249 -2.78 19.44 11.02
N PRO A 250 -3.41 20.29 11.85
CA PRO A 250 -2.80 21.55 12.30
C PRO A 250 -1.47 21.34 13.01
N GLU A 251 -1.35 20.25 13.79
CA GLU A 251 -0.12 19.92 14.51
C GLU A 251 1.01 19.60 13.54
N TYR A 252 0.74 18.74 12.53
CA TYR A 252 1.72 18.43 11.48
C TYR A 252 2.20 19.69 10.78
N LYS A 253 1.28 20.55 10.34
CA LYS A 253 1.63 21.78 9.63
C LYS A 253 2.47 22.72 10.47
N ARG A 254 2.13 22.92 11.73
CA ARG A 254 2.91 23.75 12.66
C ARG A 254 4.30 23.17 12.89
N LYS A 255 4.41 21.86 13.07
CA LYS A 255 5.68 21.17 13.33
C LYS A 255 6.64 21.21 12.14
N VAL A 256 6.11 21.04 10.91
CA VAL A 256 6.94 20.89 9.71
C VAL A 256 7.19 22.23 9.01
N PHE A 257 6.19 23.10 8.97
CA PHE A 257 6.21 24.33 8.19
C PHE A 257 6.22 25.61 9.04
N ASP A 258 6.03 25.50 10.36
CA ASP A 258 5.90 26.64 11.30
C ASP A 258 4.77 27.60 10.88
N GLN A 259 3.64 27.04 10.45
CA GLN A 259 2.49 27.80 9.94
C GLN A 259 1.20 27.35 10.61
N ASP A 260 0.25 28.29 10.73
CA ASP A 260 -1.10 27.98 11.18
C ASP A 260 -1.92 27.28 10.09
N TRP A 261 -2.94 26.54 10.55
CA TRP A 261 -3.90 25.86 9.66
C TRP A 261 -4.91 26.85 9.08
N TYR A 262 -5.20 26.72 7.79
CA TYR A 262 -6.21 27.53 7.11
C TYR A 262 -7.42 26.69 6.72
N LEU A 263 -8.60 27.28 6.71
CA LEU A 263 -9.85 26.60 6.37
C LEU A 263 -9.78 25.92 4.99
N GLY A 264 -9.12 26.54 4.01
CA GLY A 264 -8.93 25.97 2.67
C GLY A 264 -8.24 24.60 2.68
N GLU A 265 -7.34 24.36 3.64
CA GLU A 265 -6.63 23.09 3.79
C GLU A 265 -7.54 21.98 4.33
N THR A 266 -8.55 22.33 5.14
CA THR A 266 -9.59 21.38 5.57
C THR A 266 -10.42 20.88 4.39
N PHE A 267 -10.73 21.75 3.43
CA PHE A 267 -11.45 21.39 2.22
C PHE A 267 -10.60 20.43 1.36
N ASP A 268 -9.32 20.74 1.18
CA ASP A 268 -8.41 19.86 0.44
C ASP A 268 -8.23 18.51 1.15
N ALA A 269 -8.07 18.53 2.47
CA ALA A 269 -7.98 17.32 3.28
C ALA A 269 -9.22 16.43 3.14
N ALA A 270 -10.43 17.02 3.07
CA ALA A 270 -11.67 16.28 2.93
C ALA A 270 -11.77 15.46 1.64
N ILE A 271 -11.00 15.80 0.60
CA ILE A 271 -10.94 15.07 -0.67
C ILE A 271 -9.62 14.32 -0.87
N GLY A 272 -8.81 14.17 0.21
CA GLY A 272 -7.56 13.41 0.17
C GLY A 272 -6.37 14.14 -0.46
N GLN A 273 -6.39 15.44 -0.41
CA GLN A 273 -5.30 16.34 -0.80
C GLN A 273 -4.65 16.99 0.42
N SER A 274 -4.06 18.18 0.30
CA SER A 274 -3.31 18.85 1.36
C SER A 274 -2.07 18.04 1.77
N PHE A 275 -1.91 17.75 3.05
CA PHE A 275 -0.75 17.04 3.60
C PHE A 275 -0.98 15.53 3.79
N HIS A 276 -2.07 14.97 3.28
CA HIS A 276 -2.28 13.53 3.32
C HIS A 276 -1.29 12.82 2.40
N LEU A 277 -0.58 11.84 2.98
CA LEU A 277 0.28 10.92 2.25
C LEU A 277 -0.03 9.50 2.72
N VAL A 278 -0.28 8.60 1.79
CA VAL A 278 -0.62 7.20 2.09
C VAL A 278 0.15 6.25 1.19
N THR A 279 0.40 5.03 1.67
CA THR A 279 0.90 3.96 0.83
C THR A 279 -0.24 3.19 0.17
N PRO A 280 -0.02 2.56 -0.99
CA PRO A 280 -1.00 1.65 -1.59
C PRO A 280 -1.47 0.56 -0.63
N LEU A 281 -0.58 0.03 0.22
CA LEU A 281 -0.94 -0.95 1.22
C LEU A 281 -1.92 -0.40 2.27
N GLN A 282 -1.70 0.82 2.76
CA GLN A 282 -2.64 1.47 3.69
C GLN A 282 -4.03 1.62 3.09
N MET A 283 -4.12 1.99 1.80
CA MET A 283 -5.41 2.09 1.11
C MET A 283 -6.08 0.74 0.92
N ALA A 284 -5.32 -0.33 0.68
CA ALA A 284 -5.86 -1.68 0.63
C ALA A 284 -6.38 -2.16 1.99
N VAL A 285 -5.66 -1.86 3.09
CA VAL A 285 -6.08 -2.16 4.47
C VAL A 285 -7.35 -1.38 4.84
N LEU A 286 -7.41 -0.09 4.51
CA LEU A 286 -8.61 0.73 4.69
C LEU A 286 -9.82 0.08 3.99
N LEU A 287 -9.65 -0.27 2.71
CA LEU A 287 -10.74 -0.84 1.94
C LEU A 287 -11.13 -2.24 2.41
N SER A 288 -10.18 -3.03 2.91
CA SER A 288 -10.44 -4.33 3.54
C SER A 288 -11.36 -4.18 4.77
N GLN A 289 -11.20 -3.14 5.58
CA GLN A 289 -12.10 -2.83 6.70
C GLN A 289 -13.51 -2.52 6.21
N VAL A 290 -13.64 -1.77 5.12
CA VAL A 290 -14.96 -1.51 4.50
C VAL A 290 -15.57 -2.82 4.03
N ALA A 291 -14.83 -3.66 3.33
CA ALA A 291 -15.32 -4.92 2.77
C ALA A 291 -15.78 -5.92 3.84
N ASN A 292 -15.00 -6.09 4.92
CA ASN A 292 -15.25 -7.11 5.95
C ASN A 292 -16.13 -6.65 7.13
N GLY A 293 -16.58 -5.39 7.13
CA GLY A 293 -17.46 -4.87 8.19
C GLY A 293 -16.75 -4.20 9.35
N GLY A 294 -15.51 -3.77 9.16
CA GLY A 294 -14.79 -2.90 10.10
C GLY A 294 -13.58 -3.54 10.77
N THR A 295 -13.31 -4.81 10.58
CA THR A 295 -12.15 -5.47 11.21
C THR A 295 -10.85 -5.09 10.50
N ARG A 296 -9.87 -4.57 11.24
CA ARG A 296 -8.53 -4.30 10.74
C ARG A 296 -7.61 -5.49 11.00
N TYR A 297 -7.17 -6.16 9.95
CA TYR A 297 -6.15 -7.20 10.02
C TYR A 297 -4.78 -6.65 9.67
N GLN A 298 -3.74 -7.13 10.38
CA GLN A 298 -2.36 -6.86 10.03
C GLN A 298 -2.02 -7.58 8.72
N PRO A 299 -1.53 -6.88 7.68
CA PRO A 299 -1.08 -7.54 6.46
C PRO A 299 0.12 -8.46 6.72
N TYR A 300 0.17 -9.59 6.03
CA TYR A 300 1.32 -10.49 6.08
C TYR A 300 1.55 -11.19 4.74
N VAL A 301 2.82 -11.48 4.45
CA VAL A 301 3.27 -12.10 3.17
C VAL A 301 3.74 -13.53 3.39
N VAL A 302 4.26 -13.84 4.56
CA VAL A 302 4.74 -15.19 4.91
C VAL A 302 3.68 -15.90 5.73
N SER A 303 3.27 -17.06 5.27
CA SER A 303 2.28 -17.91 5.96
C SER A 303 2.95 -18.97 6.84
N ARG A 304 4.17 -19.44 6.46
CA ARG A 304 4.86 -20.51 7.19
C ARG A 304 6.35 -20.51 6.87
N VAL A 305 7.14 -20.89 7.86
CA VAL A 305 8.54 -21.26 7.72
C VAL A 305 8.69 -22.74 8.06
N ASP A 306 9.29 -23.54 7.18
CA ASP A 306 9.58 -24.94 7.40
C ASP A 306 11.08 -25.17 7.63
N ASN A 307 11.39 -26.05 8.55
CA ASN A 307 12.75 -26.59 8.73
C ASN A 307 13.23 -27.30 7.45
N PRO A 308 14.54 -27.54 7.29
CA PRO A 308 15.09 -28.29 6.15
C PRO A 308 14.50 -29.68 5.95
N ASP A 309 13.99 -30.31 7.01
CA ASP A 309 13.33 -31.62 6.98
C ASP A 309 11.84 -31.56 6.59
N GLY A 310 11.32 -30.35 6.35
CA GLY A 310 9.91 -30.09 5.98
C GLY A 310 8.95 -29.97 7.16
N THR A 311 9.44 -30.06 8.39
CA THR A 311 8.58 -29.81 9.56
C THR A 311 8.35 -28.32 9.77
N PRO A 312 7.14 -27.88 10.15
CA PRO A 312 6.88 -26.47 10.42
C PRO A 312 7.74 -25.95 11.60
N ALA A 313 8.46 -24.85 11.35
CA ALA A 313 9.20 -24.11 12.38
C ALA A 313 8.38 -22.95 12.93
N GLU A 314 7.67 -22.23 12.06
CA GLU A 314 6.82 -21.10 12.43
C GLU A 314 5.61 -21.02 11.50
N ILE A 315 4.45 -20.68 12.04
CA ILE A 315 3.20 -20.50 11.28
C ILE A 315 2.64 -19.11 11.59
N PHE A 316 2.36 -18.36 10.54
CA PHE A 316 1.72 -17.04 10.61
C PHE A 316 0.28 -17.15 10.17
N GLY A 317 -0.56 -16.22 10.63
CA GLY A 317 -1.97 -16.19 10.29
C GLY A 317 -2.61 -14.85 10.61
N PRO A 318 -3.94 -14.77 10.48
CA PRO A 318 -4.67 -13.53 10.68
C PRO A 318 -4.43 -12.95 12.08
N LYS A 319 -4.01 -11.69 12.13
CA LYS A 319 -3.87 -10.93 13.37
C LYS A 319 -4.82 -9.74 13.33
N ASN A 320 -5.84 -9.81 14.18
CA ASN A 320 -6.81 -8.73 14.35
C ASN A 320 -6.18 -7.59 15.16
N LEU A 321 -6.14 -6.37 14.59
CA LEU A 321 -5.62 -5.16 15.21
C LEU A 321 -6.72 -4.29 15.84
N GLY A 322 -7.98 -4.68 15.71
CA GLY A 322 -9.14 -3.96 16.24
C GLY A 322 -10.28 -3.88 15.25
N VAL A 323 -11.36 -3.25 15.68
CA VAL A 323 -12.56 -3.04 14.88
C VAL A 323 -12.82 -1.55 14.80
N LEU A 324 -13.09 -1.07 13.59
CA LEU A 324 -13.45 0.32 13.32
C LEU A 324 -14.66 0.72 14.20
N PRO A 325 -14.57 1.79 15.01
CA PRO A 325 -15.64 2.20 15.92
C PRO A 325 -16.76 2.94 15.17
N VAL A 326 -17.30 2.31 14.12
CA VAL A 326 -18.35 2.86 13.24
C VAL A 326 -19.51 1.87 13.16
N PRO A 327 -20.75 2.30 13.33
CA PRO A 327 -21.91 1.43 13.26
C PRO A 327 -22.05 0.72 11.91
N LYS A 328 -22.50 -0.54 11.95
CA LYS A 328 -22.64 -1.39 10.75
C LYS A 328 -23.48 -0.73 9.65
N ASN A 329 -24.58 -0.07 10.00
CA ASN A 329 -25.43 0.61 9.04
C ASN A 329 -24.72 1.74 8.28
N ILE A 330 -23.78 2.44 8.92
CA ILE A 330 -22.94 3.44 8.24
C ILE A 330 -22.00 2.77 7.24
N MET A 331 -21.36 1.66 7.64
CA MET A 331 -20.50 0.87 6.74
C MET A 331 -21.30 0.30 5.55
N ASP A 332 -22.54 -0.10 5.76
CA ASP A 332 -23.41 -0.59 4.68
C ASP A 332 -23.73 0.53 3.66
N LEU A 333 -23.99 1.76 4.13
CA LEU A 333 -24.18 2.94 3.25
C LEU A 333 -22.90 3.26 2.44
N ILE A 334 -21.73 3.19 3.06
CA ILE A 334 -20.46 3.38 2.35
C ILE A 334 -20.29 2.32 1.26
N ARG A 335 -20.57 1.03 1.56
CA ARG A 335 -20.48 -0.06 0.57
C ARG A 335 -21.44 0.15 -0.61
N GLU A 336 -22.66 0.60 -0.32
CA GLU A 336 -23.65 0.92 -1.34
C GLU A 336 -23.13 2.01 -2.27
N GLY A 337 -22.65 3.13 -1.73
CA GLY A 337 -22.08 4.22 -2.51
C GLY A 337 -20.85 3.79 -3.34
N LEU A 338 -19.99 2.90 -2.81
CA LEU A 338 -18.86 2.34 -3.55
C LEU A 338 -19.31 1.37 -4.65
N ARG A 339 -20.43 0.67 -4.45
CA ARG A 339 -21.04 -0.16 -5.49
C ARG A 339 -21.58 0.67 -6.64
N ASP A 340 -22.13 1.84 -6.34
CA ASP A 340 -22.64 2.77 -7.33
C ASP A 340 -21.52 3.38 -8.21
N VAL A 341 -20.28 3.49 -7.69
CA VAL A 341 -19.11 3.92 -8.50
C VAL A 341 -18.88 3.01 -9.71
N THR A 342 -19.06 1.70 -9.56
CA THR A 342 -18.83 0.70 -10.61
C THR A 342 -20.12 0.31 -11.35
N SER A 343 -21.25 0.91 -10.97
CA SER A 343 -22.55 0.73 -11.61
C SER A 343 -22.79 1.79 -12.71
N GLU A 344 -23.85 1.64 -13.48
CA GLU A 344 -24.20 2.58 -14.54
C GLU A 344 -24.32 4.02 -14.01
N GLY A 345 -23.62 4.92 -14.66
CA GLY A 345 -23.57 6.33 -14.29
C GLY A 345 -22.60 6.64 -13.14
N GLY A 346 -21.88 5.68 -12.57
CA GLY A 346 -20.72 5.89 -11.70
C GLY A 346 -19.44 6.19 -12.47
N THR A 347 -18.39 6.66 -11.79
CA THR A 347 -17.12 7.04 -12.45
C THR A 347 -16.37 5.87 -13.09
N ALA A 348 -16.62 4.63 -12.66
CA ALA A 348 -16.04 3.41 -13.24
C ALA A 348 -17.12 2.53 -13.95
N GLY A 349 -18.36 3.01 -14.10
CA GLY A 349 -19.48 2.21 -14.58
C GLY A 349 -19.26 1.60 -15.96
N GLU A 350 -18.74 2.35 -16.91
CA GLU A 350 -18.45 1.85 -18.26
C GLU A 350 -17.35 0.77 -18.27
N LEU A 351 -16.37 0.87 -17.37
CA LEU A 351 -15.29 -0.11 -17.26
C LEU A 351 -15.80 -1.47 -16.77
N PHE A 352 -16.80 -1.47 -15.87
CA PHE A 352 -17.35 -2.67 -15.26
C PHE A 352 -18.66 -3.16 -15.89
N LYS A 353 -19.08 -2.53 -16.99
CA LYS A 353 -20.29 -2.94 -17.73
C LYS A 353 -20.15 -4.38 -18.25
N GLY A 354 -21.05 -5.26 -17.80
CA GLY A 354 -21.00 -6.66 -18.16
C GLY A 354 -19.92 -7.50 -17.45
N PHE A 355 -19.22 -6.90 -16.48
CA PHE A 355 -18.25 -7.65 -15.68
C PHE A 355 -18.98 -8.70 -14.81
N PRO A 356 -18.51 -9.99 -14.79
CA PRO A 356 -19.27 -11.10 -14.23
C PRO A 356 -19.35 -11.09 -12.69
N VAL A 357 -18.52 -10.29 -12.05
CA VAL A 357 -18.44 -10.21 -10.58
C VAL A 357 -18.88 -8.82 -10.12
N ALA A 358 -19.60 -8.77 -9.01
CA ALA A 358 -20.00 -7.52 -8.40
C ALA A 358 -18.79 -6.85 -7.75
N VAL A 359 -18.37 -5.69 -8.27
CA VAL A 359 -17.24 -4.91 -7.75
C VAL A 359 -17.76 -3.64 -7.07
N ALA A 360 -17.18 -3.29 -5.94
CA ALA A 360 -17.37 -1.99 -5.30
C ALA A 360 -16.00 -1.31 -5.20
N GLY A 361 -15.92 -0.01 -5.50
CA GLY A 361 -14.62 0.66 -5.52
C GLY A 361 -14.71 2.18 -5.60
N LYS A 362 -13.56 2.82 -5.69
CA LYS A 362 -13.43 4.27 -5.82
C LYS A 362 -12.28 4.62 -6.74
N THR A 363 -12.58 5.42 -7.76
CA THR A 363 -11.59 6.07 -8.61
C THR A 363 -11.02 7.30 -7.92
N GLY A 364 -9.80 7.67 -8.26
CA GLY A 364 -9.18 8.90 -7.79
C GLY A 364 -8.12 9.43 -8.74
N THR A 365 -8.03 10.74 -8.74
CA THR A 365 -6.91 11.49 -9.31
C THR A 365 -6.41 12.39 -8.20
N ALA A 366 -5.11 12.35 -7.92
CA ALA A 366 -4.49 13.19 -6.90
C ALA A 366 -3.46 14.08 -7.56
N GLU A 367 -3.58 15.39 -7.34
CA GLU A 367 -2.62 16.37 -7.83
C GLU A 367 -1.24 16.10 -7.25
N ASN A 368 -0.21 16.28 -8.08
CA ASN A 368 1.18 16.10 -7.71
C ASN A 368 1.97 17.37 -8.03
N ALA A 369 2.45 18.08 -7.00
CA ALA A 369 3.22 19.32 -7.17
C ALA A 369 4.54 19.14 -7.95
N HIS A 370 5.04 17.91 -8.06
CA HIS A 370 6.35 17.61 -8.64
C HIS A 370 6.27 16.83 -9.97
N GLY A 371 5.07 16.61 -10.51
CA GLY A 371 4.92 15.82 -11.73
C GLY A 371 3.47 15.73 -12.24
N ARG A 372 3.18 14.64 -12.93
CA ARG A 372 1.82 14.31 -13.36
C ARG A 372 1.01 13.80 -12.17
N ASP A 373 -0.30 13.96 -12.26
CA ASP A 373 -1.23 13.47 -11.24
C ASP A 373 -1.12 11.97 -11.04
N HIS A 374 -1.38 11.51 -9.82
CA HIS A 374 -1.45 10.10 -9.49
C HIS A 374 -2.85 9.56 -9.77
N GLY A 375 -2.94 8.52 -10.60
CA GLY A 375 -4.17 7.77 -10.80
C GLY A 375 -4.36 6.70 -9.71
N TRP A 376 -5.54 6.66 -9.10
CA TRP A 376 -5.91 5.69 -8.08
C TRP A 376 -7.14 4.90 -8.48
N PHE A 377 -7.12 3.62 -8.19
CA PHE A 377 -8.31 2.79 -8.12
C PHE A 377 -8.22 1.82 -6.94
N VAL A 378 -9.18 1.89 -6.03
CA VAL A 378 -9.32 0.97 -4.92
C VAL A 378 -10.64 0.22 -5.05
N ALA A 379 -10.62 -1.12 -4.93
CA ALA A 379 -11.81 -1.94 -5.14
C ALA A 379 -11.79 -3.23 -4.33
N TYR A 380 -12.98 -3.81 -4.12
CA TYR A 380 -13.17 -5.16 -3.61
C TYR A 380 -14.35 -5.84 -4.36
N ALA A 381 -14.36 -7.16 -4.33
CA ALA A 381 -15.36 -8.00 -4.97
C ALA A 381 -15.86 -9.10 -4.05
#